data_23b7f9a4076217149cb8b796ef7c1b11
#
_entry.id   23b7f9a4076217149cb8b796ef7c1b11
#
_cell.length_a   1.000
_cell.length_b   1.000
_cell.length_c   1.000
_cell.angle_alpha   90.00
_cell.angle_beta   90.00
_cell.angle_gamma   90.00
#
_symmetry.space_group_name_H-M   'P 1'
#
loop_
_entity.id
_entity.type
_entity.pdbx_description
1 polymer ?
#
loop_
_entity_poly.entity_id
_entity_poly.type
_entity_poly.pdbx_seq_one_letter_code
_entity_poly.pdbx_strand_id
1 'polypeptide(L)'
;VEKSKVSEKMGKLPLVIYSHGGSSTNIDNTALLQEIAAQGYMVMAIDYNFSLEAYGLTMEDATTLTVEAQKKFINQLVERTVPNQVDDIIYGLKEIQSTSFPLAKHIDFENIAYLGHSLGGTTSINASNRATPAKAVINMDGPIDPNTITKIKSPILYLSSYSPDLPDKILEGKGLPDANLYREVKKYELGNVTQLFDTRQDDAFWLRFKHAGHVDFTDVPFMIPMMTTDGYDKQQGHRLRTEVIIDFLNAYLKEGSTFEKIEDHSLAWIK
;
A
#
# COMPACT_ATOMS: atom_id res chain seq x y z
N VAL A 1 16.04 21.39 -1.94
CA VAL A 1 16.21 20.46 -0.81
C VAL A 1 17.18 19.30 -1.16
N GLU A 2 17.49 19.09 -2.44
CA GLU A 2 18.32 17.98 -2.94
C GLU A 2 19.73 17.84 -2.31
N LYS A 3 20.19 18.80 -1.54
CA LYS A 3 21.54 18.79 -0.92
C LYS A 3 21.51 19.10 0.58
N SER A 4 20.36 18.94 1.24
CA SER A 4 20.28 19.14 2.68
C SER A 4 21.09 18.07 3.40
N LYS A 5 21.92 18.47 4.35
CA LYS A 5 22.65 17.53 5.20
C LYS A 5 21.72 17.01 6.29
N VAL A 6 21.78 15.71 6.55
CA VAL A 6 21.12 15.13 7.73
C VAL A 6 21.78 15.73 8.98
N SER A 7 20.97 16.10 9.97
CA SER A 7 21.48 16.61 11.24
C SER A 7 22.26 15.51 11.96
N GLU A 8 23.49 15.79 12.34
CA GLU A 8 24.31 14.84 13.12
C GLU A 8 23.76 14.57 14.52
N LYS A 9 22.81 15.41 14.99
CA LYS A 9 22.11 15.22 16.25
C LYS A 9 20.99 14.16 16.17
N MET A 10 20.58 13.79 14.94
CA MET A 10 19.61 12.71 14.73
C MET A 10 20.36 11.38 14.80
N GLY A 11 19.96 10.48 15.67
CA GLY A 11 20.41 9.11 15.69
C GLY A 11 20.03 8.37 14.38
N LYS A 12 20.08 7.06 14.39
CA LYS A 12 19.56 6.24 13.29
C LYS A 12 18.04 6.34 13.27
N LEU A 13 17.47 6.47 12.08
CA LEU A 13 16.03 6.56 11.83
C LEU A 13 15.51 5.24 11.27
N PRO A 14 14.35 4.76 11.72
CA PRO A 14 13.68 3.62 11.10
C PRO A 14 13.43 3.87 9.61
N LEU A 15 13.44 2.81 8.82
CA LEU A 15 13.28 2.87 7.36
C LEU A 15 11.87 2.45 6.95
N VAL A 16 11.20 3.29 6.17
CA VAL A 16 9.96 2.95 5.47
C VAL A 16 10.26 2.81 3.99
N ILE A 17 9.94 1.65 3.42
CA ILE A 17 10.11 1.37 1.98
C ILE A 17 8.74 1.45 1.34
N TYR A 18 8.59 2.38 0.38
CA TYR A 18 7.35 2.60 -0.33
C TYR A 18 7.38 2.02 -1.74
N SER A 19 6.31 1.29 -2.08
CA SER A 19 6.05 0.70 -3.39
C SER A 19 4.76 1.28 -3.99
N HIS A 20 4.86 1.88 -5.18
CA HIS A 20 3.70 2.44 -5.88
C HIS A 20 2.83 1.39 -6.58
N GLY A 21 1.65 1.76 -7.00
CA GLY A 21 0.73 0.92 -7.75
C GLY A 21 1.16 0.64 -9.20
N GLY A 22 0.51 -0.30 -9.86
CA GLY A 22 0.68 -0.53 -11.29
C GLY A 22 0.31 0.72 -12.09
N SER A 23 1.05 1.01 -13.14
CA SER A 23 0.88 2.21 -13.98
C SER A 23 0.98 3.54 -13.25
N SER A 24 1.65 3.55 -12.08
CA SER A 24 1.92 4.74 -11.27
C SER A 24 3.42 5.00 -11.17
N THR A 25 3.84 5.88 -10.27
CA THR A 25 5.24 6.23 -10.02
C THR A 25 5.49 6.41 -8.52
N ASN A 26 6.74 6.49 -8.13
CA ASN A 26 7.16 6.67 -6.73
C ASN A 26 6.74 8.01 -6.10
N ILE A 27 6.18 8.94 -6.87
CA ILE A 27 5.71 10.24 -6.40
C ILE A 27 4.19 10.32 -6.19
N ASP A 28 3.46 9.24 -6.42
CA ASP A 28 1.99 9.20 -6.35
C ASP A 28 1.42 9.38 -4.93
N ASN A 29 2.26 9.27 -3.90
CA ASN A 29 1.94 9.48 -2.49
C ASN A 29 2.96 10.41 -1.80
N THR A 30 3.47 11.42 -2.53
CA THR A 30 4.50 12.34 -2.02
C THR A 30 4.07 13.03 -0.73
N ALA A 31 2.81 13.46 -0.60
CA ALA A 31 2.31 14.13 0.60
C ALA A 31 2.39 13.19 1.83
N LEU A 32 1.90 11.97 1.72
CA LEU A 32 1.99 10.96 2.78
C LEU A 32 3.46 10.67 3.15
N LEU A 33 4.33 10.47 2.15
CA LEU A 33 5.74 10.14 2.40
C LEU A 33 6.51 11.29 3.05
N GLN A 34 6.16 12.55 2.76
CA GLN A 34 6.72 13.72 3.42
C GLN A 34 6.29 13.81 4.89
N GLU A 35 5.01 13.51 5.19
CA GLU A 35 4.52 13.46 6.58
C GLU A 35 5.22 12.35 7.38
N ILE A 36 5.38 11.15 6.80
CA ILE A 36 6.13 10.05 7.41
C ILE A 36 7.59 10.50 7.70
N ALA A 37 8.25 11.14 6.73
CA ALA A 37 9.60 11.64 6.92
C ALA A 37 9.67 12.73 8.01
N ALA A 38 8.67 13.62 8.08
CA ALA A 38 8.58 14.66 9.11
C ALA A 38 8.44 14.08 10.53
N GLN A 39 7.91 12.87 10.65
CA GLN A 39 7.83 12.12 11.91
C GLN A 39 9.13 11.41 12.30
N GLY A 40 10.21 11.60 11.56
CA GLY A 40 11.53 11.05 11.89
C GLY A 40 11.76 9.63 11.35
N TYR A 41 11.27 9.36 10.18
CA TYR A 41 11.55 8.15 9.42
C TYR A 41 12.47 8.46 8.22
N MET A 42 13.32 7.51 7.86
CA MET A 42 13.93 7.51 6.54
C MET A 42 12.95 6.85 5.57
N VAL A 43 12.74 7.46 4.39
CA VAL A 43 11.83 6.93 3.38
C VAL A 43 12.60 6.59 2.11
N MET A 44 12.42 5.36 1.62
CA MET A 44 12.90 4.91 0.32
C MET A 44 11.69 4.60 -0.58
N ALA A 45 11.44 5.46 -1.57
CA ALA A 45 10.38 5.24 -2.56
C ALA A 45 11.01 4.66 -3.83
N ILE A 46 10.59 3.46 -4.22
CA ILE A 46 11.11 2.76 -5.39
C ILE A 46 10.24 3.10 -6.60
N ASP A 47 10.87 3.40 -7.73
CA ASP A 47 10.21 3.61 -9.01
C ASP A 47 10.41 2.38 -9.88
N TYR A 48 9.32 1.64 -10.09
CA TYR A 48 9.33 0.47 -10.96
C TYR A 48 9.04 0.88 -12.39
N ASN A 49 9.87 0.47 -13.34
CA ASN A 49 9.59 0.66 -14.76
C ASN A 49 8.47 -0.30 -15.20
N PHE A 50 7.23 0.01 -14.79
CA PHE A 50 6.08 -0.84 -14.99
C PHE A 50 5.45 -0.61 -16.36
N SER A 51 5.29 -1.69 -17.14
CA SER A 51 4.37 -1.74 -18.26
C SER A 51 3.71 -3.12 -18.34
N LEU A 52 2.44 -3.18 -18.73
CA LEU A 52 1.72 -4.45 -18.87
C LEU A 52 2.42 -5.36 -19.89
N GLU A 53 2.87 -4.80 -21.01
CA GLU A 53 3.51 -5.52 -22.10
C GLU A 53 4.83 -6.17 -21.65
N ALA A 54 5.61 -5.51 -20.78
CA ALA A 54 6.85 -6.07 -20.24
C ALA A 54 6.59 -7.36 -19.44
N TYR A 55 5.37 -7.53 -18.93
CA TYR A 55 4.93 -8.71 -18.19
C TYR A 55 4.05 -9.65 -19.02
N GLY A 56 3.94 -9.42 -20.35
CA GLY A 56 3.11 -10.23 -21.23
C GLY A 56 1.62 -10.13 -20.96
N LEU A 57 1.17 -8.95 -20.50
CA LEU A 57 -0.22 -8.59 -20.26
C LEU A 57 -0.61 -7.46 -21.23
N THR A 58 -1.89 -7.32 -21.52
CA THR A 58 -2.39 -6.28 -22.43
C THR A 58 -3.46 -5.41 -21.75
N MET A 59 -3.73 -4.24 -22.35
CA MET A 59 -4.87 -3.42 -21.94
C MET A 59 -6.21 -4.14 -22.20
N GLU A 60 -6.28 -5.01 -23.21
CA GLU A 60 -7.47 -5.85 -23.45
C GLU A 60 -7.70 -6.81 -22.28
N ASP A 61 -6.65 -7.44 -21.76
CA ASP A 61 -6.76 -8.29 -20.55
C ASP A 61 -7.29 -7.49 -19.36
N ALA A 62 -6.79 -6.26 -19.18
CA ALA A 62 -7.18 -5.39 -18.07
C ALA A 62 -8.63 -4.88 -18.18
N THR A 63 -9.17 -4.75 -19.39
CA THR A 63 -10.49 -4.17 -19.65
C THR A 63 -11.55 -5.20 -20.00
N THR A 64 -11.23 -6.48 -19.97
CA THR A 64 -12.21 -7.55 -20.25
C THR A 64 -13.34 -7.55 -19.22
N LEU A 65 -14.58 -7.62 -19.71
CA LEU A 65 -15.82 -7.37 -18.95
C LEU A 65 -16.45 -8.64 -18.33
N THR A 66 -15.65 -9.63 -17.98
CA THR A 66 -16.16 -10.81 -17.26
C THR A 66 -15.41 -10.98 -15.93
N VAL A 67 -16.13 -11.46 -14.92
CA VAL A 67 -15.56 -11.70 -13.58
C VAL A 67 -14.37 -12.66 -13.66
N GLU A 68 -14.47 -13.72 -14.44
CA GLU A 68 -13.42 -14.73 -14.56
C GLU A 68 -12.16 -14.17 -15.25
N ALA A 69 -12.32 -13.33 -16.27
CA ALA A 69 -11.19 -12.70 -16.94
C ALA A 69 -10.50 -11.66 -16.02
N GLN A 70 -11.27 -10.87 -15.27
CA GLN A 70 -10.72 -9.92 -14.30
C GLN A 70 -9.96 -10.66 -13.18
N LYS A 71 -10.50 -11.73 -12.62
CA LYS A 71 -9.78 -12.57 -11.64
C LYS A 71 -8.48 -13.13 -12.21
N LYS A 72 -8.53 -13.65 -13.45
CA LYS A 72 -7.33 -14.15 -14.14
C LYS A 72 -6.29 -13.06 -14.33
N PHE A 73 -6.73 -11.88 -14.78
CA PHE A 73 -5.85 -10.73 -14.97
C PHE A 73 -5.15 -10.33 -13.66
N ILE A 74 -5.92 -10.16 -12.56
CA ILE A 74 -5.37 -9.82 -11.23
C ILE A 74 -4.33 -10.85 -10.79
N ASN A 75 -4.63 -12.15 -10.91
CA ASN A 75 -3.72 -13.20 -10.51
C ASN A 75 -2.43 -13.19 -11.36
N GLN A 76 -2.55 -13.05 -12.68
CA GLN A 76 -1.41 -12.97 -13.58
C GLN A 76 -0.58 -11.72 -13.35
N LEU A 77 -1.23 -10.59 -13.07
CA LEU A 77 -0.55 -9.34 -12.72
C LEU A 77 0.32 -9.54 -11.47
N VAL A 78 -0.25 -10.07 -10.40
CA VAL A 78 0.48 -10.35 -9.15
C VAL A 78 1.61 -11.35 -9.39
N GLU A 79 1.32 -12.49 -10.02
CA GLU A 79 2.28 -13.57 -10.26
C GLU A 79 3.50 -13.13 -11.08
N ARG A 80 3.29 -12.28 -12.08
CA ARG A 80 4.34 -11.90 -13.04
C ARG A 80 5.13 -10.66 -12.61
N THR A 81 4.50 -9.74 -11.86
CA THR A 81 5.15 -8.46 -11.53
C THR A 81 5.76 -8.43 -10.14
N VAL A 82 5.04 -8.94 -9.14
CA VAL A 82 5.45 -8.82 -7.73
C VAL A 82 6.82 -9.44 -7.43
N PRO A 83 7.20 -10.62 -7.98
CA PRO A 83 8.52 -11.17 -7.73
C PRO A 83 9.67 -10.24 -8.17
N ASN A 84 9.55 -9.59 -9.34
CA ASN A 84 10.55 -8.66 -9.84
C ASN A 84 10.62 -7.39 -8.98
N GLN A 85 9.47 -6.84 -8.58
CA GLN A 85 9.42 -5.67 -7.69
C GLN A 85 10.04 -5.97 -6.32
N VAL A 86 9.87 -7.17 -5.79
CA VAL A 86 10.54 -7.60 -4.55
C VAL A 86 12.05 -7.73 -4.76
N ASP A 87 12.50 -8.24 -5.90
CA ASP A 87 13.93 -8.31 -6.22
C ASP A 87 14.56 -6.91 -6.33
N ASP A 88 13.82 -5.92 -6.88
CA ASP A 88 14.23 -4.51 -6.91
C ASP A 88 14.35 -3.92 -5.48
N ILE A 89 13.42 -4.26 -4.57
CA ILE A 89 13.52 -3.88 -3.15
C ILE A 89 14.78 -4.48 -2.53
N ILE A 90 15.04 -5.76 -2.73
CA ILE A 90 16.21 -6.45 -2.19
C ILE A 90 17.50 -5.81 -2.71
N TYR A 91 17.55 -5.50 -4.01
CA TYR A 91 18.66 -4.80 -4.62
C TYR A 91 18.84 -3.40 -4.02
N GLY A 92 17.78 -2.61 -3.95
CA GLY A 92 17.82 -1.26 -3.37
C GLY A 92 18.28 -1.25 -1.91
N LEU A 93 17.78 -2.20 -1.10
CA LEU A 93 18.24 -2.37 0.28
C LEU A 93 19.75 -2.65 0.36
N LYS A 94 20.25 -3.54 -0.49
CA LYS A 94 21.69 -3.85 -0.56
C LYS A 94 22.52 -2.63 -0.92
N GLU A 95 22.06 -1.82 -1.89
CA GLU A 95 22.77 -0.61 -2.29
C GLU A 95 22.82 0.45 -1.18
N ILE A 96 21.69 0.71 -0.49
CA ILE A 96 21.67 1.69 0.60
C ILE A 96 22.35 1.20 1.89
N GLN A 97 22.56 -0.10 2.06
CA GLN A 97 23.38 -0.67 3.13
C GLN A 97 24.88 -0.54 2.87
N SER A 98 25.27 -0.25 1.64
CA SER A 98 26.65 -0.07 1.26
C SER A 98 27.27 1.12 2.00
N THR A 99 28.53 1.00 2.43
CA THR A 99 29.29 2.07 3.08
C THR A 99 29.51 3.29 2.18
N SER A 100 29.34 3.12 0.85
CA SER A 100 29.40 4.21 -0.12
C SER A 100 28.14 5.07 -0.16
N PHE A 101 26.99 4.60 0.38
CA PHE A 101 25.76 5.36 0.42
C PHE A 101 25.85 6.43 1.53
N PRO A 102 25.75 7.73 1.21
CA PRO A 102 26.06 8.81 2.18
C PRO A 102 25.16 8.83 3.43
N LEU A 103 23.93 8.29 3.31
CA LEU A 103 22.95 8.28 4.39
C LEU A 103 22.92 6.95 5.17
N ALA A 104 23.68 5.93 4.76
CA ALA A 104 23.66 4.61 5.39
C ALA A 104 23.83 4.66 6.92
N LYS A 105 24.73 5.52 7.41
CA LYS A 105 25.01 5.69 8.84
C LYS A 105 23.82 6.23 9.66
N HIS A 106 22.83 6.82 8.99
CA HIS A 106 21.63 7.41 9.61
C HIS A 106 20.40 6.50 9.49
N ILE A 107 20.50 5.33 8.87
CA ILE A 107 19.41 4.39 8.70
C ILE A 107 19.50 3.30 9.75
N ASP A 108 18.37 3.03 10.40
CA ASP A 108 18.20 1.87 11.26
C ASP A 108 17.64 0.70 10.44
N PHE A 109 18.52 -0.18 10.00
CA PHE A 109 18.17 -1.35 9.20
C PHE A 109 17.56 -2.50 10.01
N GLU A 110 17.50 -2.39 11.34
CA GLU A 110 16.80 -3.36 12.21
C GLU A 110 15.30 -3.02 12.35
N ASN A 111 14.94 -1.76 12.05
CA ASN A 111 13.57 -1.25 12.14
C ASN A 111 13.07 -0.82 10.76
N ILE A 112 12.58 -1.80 9.97
CA ILE A 112 12.08 -1.61 8.60
C ILE A 112 10.58 -1.85 8.54
N ALA A 113 9.85 -0.97 7.85
CA ALA A 113 8.48 -1.19 7.42
C ALA A 113 8.36 -1.15 5.90
N TYR A 114 7.41 -1.94 5.37
CA TYR A 114 7.00 -1.89 3.96
C TYR A 114 5.62 -1.28 3.86
N LEU A 115 5.48 -0.30 2.99
CA LEU A 115 4.24 0.43 2.71
C LEU A 115 3.99 0.42 1.20
N GLY A 116 2.77 0.19 0.77
CA GLY A 116 2.48 0.31 -0.66
C GLY A 116 1.01 0.48 -0.97
N HIS A 117 0.75 1.02 -2.15
CA HIS A 117 -0.58 1.20 -2.71
C HIS A 117 -0.83 0.20 -3.84
N SER A 118 -2.04 -0.36 -3.91
CA SER A 118 -2.45 -1.23 -5.01
C SER A 118 -1.47 -2.43 -5.15
N LEU A 119 -0.93 -2.66 -6.35
CA LEU A 119 0.09 -3.66 -6.61
C LEU A 119 1.31 -3.51 -5.69
N GLY A 120 1.70 -2.28 -5.37
CA GLY A 120 2.76 -1.98 -4.39
C GLY A 120 2.43 -2.44 -2.98
N GLY A 121 1.15 -2.46 -2.58
CA GLY A 121 0.69 -3.05 -1.33
C GLY A 121 0.91 -4.57 -1.29
N THR A 122 0.61 -5.26 -2.40
CA THR A 122 0.91 -6.68 -2.58
C THR A 122 2.42 -6.93 -2.53
N THR A 123 3.19 -6.08 -3.22
CA THR A 123 4.67 -6.14 -3.21
C THR A 123 5.22 -5.96 -1.81
N SER A 124 4.69 -5.03 -1.02
CA SER A 124 5.10 -4.78 0.37
C SER A 124 4.90 -6.02 1.27
N ILE A 125 3.76 -6.70 1.13
CA ILE A 125 3.51 -7.97 1.83
C ILE A 125 4.53 -9.04 1.40
N ASN A 126 4.76 -9.20 0.11
CA ASN A 126 5.69 -10.20 -0.40
C ASN A 126 7.14 -9.89 -0.01
N ALA A 127 7.53 -8.61 0.01
CA ALA A 127 8.86 -8.17 0.46
C ALA A 127 9.10 -8.52 1.94
N SER A 128 8.08 -8.39 2.80
CA SER A 128 8.19 -8.75 4.22
C SER A 128 8.51 -10.24 4.45
N ASN A 129 8.19 -11.09 3.48
CA ASN A 129 8.45 -12.53 3.54
C ASN A 129 9.79 -12.95 2.91
N ARG A 130 10.33 -12.15 1.96
CA ARG A 130 11.49 -12.52 1.13
C ARG A 130 12.72 -11.64 1.35
N ALA A 131 12.52 -10.38 1.68
CA ALA A 131 13.60 -9.43 1.93
C ALA A 131 13.98 -9.41 3.43
N THR A 132 14.36 -8.26 3.97
CA THR A 132 14.62 -8.11 5.41
C THR A 132 13.31 -8.24 6.18
N PRO A 133 13.28 -8.98 7.31
CA PRO A 133 12.09 -9.09 8.14
C PRO A 133 11.54 -7.70 8.52
N ALA A 134 10.25 -7.51 8.29
CA ALA A 134 9.58 -6.25 8.57
C ALA A 134 9.09 -6.17 10.01
N LYS A 135 9.20 -5.00 10.63
CA LYS A 135 8.52 -4.67 11.89
C LYS A 135 7.06 -4.28 11.68
N ALA A 136 6.71 -3.81 10.48
CA ALA A 136 5.35 -3.46 10.08
C ALA A 136 5.17 -3.57 8.57
N VAL A 137 3.96 -3.93 8.15
CA VAL A 137 3.56 -3.96 6.74
C VAL A 137 2.25 -3.21 6.59
N ILE A 138 2.18 -2.31 5.60
CA ILE A 138 0.98 -1.53 5.32
C ILE A 138 0.60 -1.72 3.85
N ASN A 139 -0.60 -2.21 3.62
CA ASN A 139 -1.17 -2.38 2.29
C ASN A 139 -2.37 -1.44 2.13
N MET A 140 -2.24 -0.47 1.24
CA MET A 140 -3.32 0.43 0.84
C MET A 140 -4.02 -0.11 -0.41
N ASP A 141 -5.14 -0.79 -0.20
CA ASP A 141 -6.09 -1.27 -1.22
C ASP A 141 -5.49 -2.19 -2.31
N GLY A 142 -4.41 -2.90 -1.99
CA GLY A 142 -3.79 -3.86 -2.91
C GLY A 142 -4.36 -5.28 -2.74
N PRO A 143 -4.44 -6.07 -3.82
CA PRO A 143 -4.86 -7.45 -3.74
C PRO A 143 -3.90 -8.27 -2.85
N ILE A 144 -4.42 -9.30 -2.20
CA ILE A 144 -3.61 -10.25 -1.44
C ILE A 144 -3.31 -11.46 -2.32
N ASP A 145 -2.01 -11.77 -2.47
CA ASP A 145 -1.58 -13.01 -3.09
C ASP A 145 -1.94 -14.20 -2.18
N PRO A 146 -2.84 -15.11 -2.61
CA PRO A 146 -3.28 -16.22 -1.78
C PRO A 146 -2.13 -17.15 -1.36
N ASN A 147 -1.04 -17.20 -2.13
CA ASN A 147 0.13 -18.02 -1.82
C ASN A 147 1.00 -17.47 -0.68
N THR A 148 0.73 -16.23 -0.24
CA THR A 148 1.49 -15.56 0.82
C THR A 148 0.75 -15.47 2.15
N ILE A 149 -0.55 -15.70 2.18
CA ILE A 149 -1.41 -15.51 3.36
C ILE A 149 -0.84 -16.16 4.62
N THR A 150 -0.44 -17.42 4.54
CA THR A 150 0.09 -18.18 5.69
C THR A 150 1.55 -17.85 6.04
N LYS A 151 2.23 -17.06 5.23
CA LYS A 151 3.65 -16.71 5.39
C LYS A 151 3.85 -15.38 6.10
N ILE A 152 2.83 -14.53 6.11
CA ILE A 152 2.90 -13.18 6.70
C ILE A 152 2.97 -13.31 8.21
N LYS A 153 4.08 -12.87 8.81
CA LYS A 153 4.29 -12.90 10.27
C LYS A 153 4.36 -11.51 10.88
N SER A 154 4.71 -10.52 10.08
CA SER A 154 4.82 -9.13 10.53
C SER A 154 3.45 -8.56 10.91
N PRO A 155 3.39 -7.62 11.85
CA PRO A 155 2.21 -6.77 12.04
C PRO A 155 1.74 -6.18 10.72
N ILE A 156 0.42 -6.21 10.46
CA ILE A 156 -0.14 -5.76 9.19
C ILE A 156 -1.32 -4.81 9.39
N LEU A 157 -1.28 -3.69 8.68
CA LEU A 157 -2.39 -2.77 8.49
C LEU A 157 -2.85 -2.84 7.04
N TYR A 158 -4.10 -3.24 6.83
CA TYR A 158 -4.75 -3.24 5.52
C TYR A 158 -5.80 -2.14 5.47
N LEU A 159 -5.63 -1.21 4.54
CA LEU A 159 -6.59 -0.15 4.28
C LEU A 159 -7.37 -0.48 3.01
N SER A 160 -8.70 -0.48 3.07
CA SER A 160 -9.54 -0.77 1.91
C SER A 160 -10.47 0.37 1.53
N SER A 161 -10.66 0.53 0.23
CA SER A 161 -11.52 1.53 -0.40
C SER A 161 -12.97 1.06 -0.56
N TYR A 162 -13.19 -0.24 -0.63
CA TYR A 162 -14.49 -0.78 -1.03
C TYR A 162 -15.52 -0.71 0.09
N SER A 163 -16.70 -0.16 -0.24
CA SER A 163 -17.91 -0.30 0.56
C SER A 163 -18.98 -1.01 -0.27
N PRO A 164 -19.51 -2.17 0.19
CA PRO A 164 -20.53 -2.91 -0.55
C PRO A 164 -21.84 -2.13 -0.71
N ASP A 165 -22.06 -1.13 0.15
CA ASP A 165 -23.29 -0.35 0.21
C ASP A 165 -23.28 0.87 -0.73
N LEU A 166 -22.21 1.07 -1.52
CA LEU A 166 -22.15 2.17 -2.48
C LEU A 166 -23.20 2.00 -3.59
N PRO A 167 -23.94 3.08 -3.93
CA PRO A 167 -24.88 3.07 -5.04
C PRO A 167 -24.25 2.68 -6.37
N ASP A 168 -24.99 1.99 -7.23
CA ASP A 168 -24.53 1.56 -8.57
C ASP A 168 -23.94 2.70 -9.38
N LYS A 169 -24.58 3.87 -9.37
CA LYS A 169 -24.09 5.06 -10.07
C LYS A 169 -22.66 5.46 -9.67
N ILE A 170 -22.28 5.25 -8.42
CA ILE A 170 -20.91 5.52 -7.94
C ILE A 170 -19.96 4.43 -8.41
N LEU A 171 -20.40 3.18 -8.41
CA LEU A 171 -19.58 2.03 -8.83
C LEU A 171 -19.33 2.02 -10.33
N GLU A 172 -20.31 2.37 -11.15
CA GLU A 172 -20.19 2.45 -12.63
C GLU A 172 -19.14 3.48 -13.06
N GLY A 173 -18.88 4.53 -12.28
CA GLY A 173 -17.82 5.50 -12.54
C GLY A 173 -16.39 5.04 -12.21
N LYS A 174 -16.19 3.82 -11.72
CA LYS A 174 -14.91 3.32 -11.17
C LYS A 174 -14.05 2.50 -12.15
N GLY A 175 -14.23 2.70 -13.43
CA GLY A 175 -13.40 2.05 -14.46
C GLY A 175 -13.90 0.70 -14.95
N LEU A 176 -14.95 0.14 -14.35
CA LEU A 176 -15.69 -0.98 -14.89
C LEU A 176 -17.10 -0.52 -15.29
N PRO A 177 -17.62 -0.94 -16.44
CA PRO A 177 -18.87 -0.43 -16.98
C PRO A 177 -20.13 -0.97 -16.30
N ASP A 178 -19.99 -1.93 -15.38
CA ASP A 178 -21.06 -2.63 -14.70
C ASP A 178 -20.78 -2.71 -13.19
N ALA A 179 -21.68 -2.15 -12.38
CA ALA A 179 -21.60 -2.18 -10.93
C ALA A 179 -21.55 -3.61 -10.35
N ASN A 180 -22.26 -4.57 -10.97
CA ASN A 180 -22.26 -5.96 -10.51
C ASN A 180 -20.89 -6.61 -10.78
N LEU A 181 -20.31 -6.38 -11.96
CA LEU A 181 -18.95 -6.84 -12.27
C LEU A 181 -17.95 -6.30 -11.24
N TYR A 182 -18.04 -5.01 -10.94
CA TYR A 182 -17.18 -4.39 -9.92
C TYR A 182 -17.34 -5.09 -8.55
N ARG A 183 -18.59 -5.30 -8.10
CA ARG A 183 -18.85 -5.97 -6.80
C ARG A 183 -18.31 -7.41 -6.76
N GLU A 184 -18.48 -8.17 -7.81
CA GLU A 184 -18.00 -9.56 -7.85
C GLU A 184 -16.46 -9.65 -7.91
N VAL A 185 -15.79 -8.74 -8.62
CA VAL A 185 -14.34 -8.64 -8.62
C VAL A 185 -13.83 -8.25 -7.24
N LYS A 186 -14.41 -7.21 -6.63
CA LYS A 186 -14.03 -6.78 -5.27
C LYS A 186 -14.33 -7.83 -4.21
N LYS A 187 -15.42 -8.57 -4.33
CA LYS A 187 -15.72 -9.71 -3.46
C LYS A 187 -14.65 -10.80 -3.55
N TYR A 188 -14.11 -11.05 -4.75
CA TYR A 188 -12.99 -11.98 -4.93
C TYR A 188 -11.72 -11.45 -4.24
N GLU A 189 -11.33 -10.21 -4.50
CA GLU A 189 -10.15 -9.60 -3.87
C GLU A 189 -10.27 -9.61 -2.33
N LEU A 190 -11.41 -9.18 -1.80
CA LEU A 190 -11.67 -9.16 -0.35
C LEU A 190 -11.81 -10.56 0.26
N GLY A 191 -12.10 -11.59 -0.54
CA GLY A 191 -12.07 -12.98 -0.10
C GLY A 191 -10.69 -13.40 0.39
N ASN A 192 -9.63 -13.03 -0.35
CA ASN A 192 -8.24 -13.28 0.06
C ASN A 192 -7.86 -12.42 1.29
N VAL A 193 -8.35 -11.18 1.35
CA VAL A 193 -8.16 -10.32 2.55
C VAL A 193 -8.82 -10.97 3.76
N THR A 194 -10.08 -11.38 3.65
CA THR A 194 -10.81 -12.07 4.73
C THR A 194 -10.05 -13.31 5.18
N GLN A 195 -9.59 -14.15 4.25
CA GLN A 195 -8.81 -15.33 4.58
C GLN A 195 -7.52 -15.00 5.34
N LEU A 196 -6.81 -13.92 4.94
CA LEU A 196 -5.64 -13.46 5.68
C LEU A 196 -6.01 -13.15 7.13
N PHE A 197 -7.06 -12.34 7.35
CA PHE A 197 -7.44 -11.90 8.68
C PHE A 197 -8.07 -13.02 9.53
N ASP A 198 -8.70 -14.02 8.93
CA ASP A 198 -9.23 -15.19 9.63
C ASP A 198 -8.11 -16.13 10.13
N THR A 199 -6.96 -16.13 9.45
CA THR A 199 -5.79 -16.92 9.86
C THR A 199 -4.91 -16.20 10.88
N ARG A 200 -5.12 -14.91 11.14
CA ARG A 200 -4.35 -14.06 12.06
C ARG A 200 -5.16 -13.74 13.32
N GLN A 201 -4.54 -13.88 14.49
CA GLN A 201 -5.20 -13.58 15.77
C GLN A 201 -4.68 -12.31 16.45
N ASP A 202 -3.51 -11.81 16.02
CA ASP A 202 -2.78 -10.71 16.63
C ASP A 202 -2.16 -9.79 15.58
N ASP A 203 -1.97 -8.54 15.94
CA ASP A 203 -1.25 -7.52 15.15
C ASP A 203 -1.67 -7.43 13.66
N ALA A 204 -2.95 -7.70 13.40
CA ALA A 204 -3.54 -7.64 12.08
C ALA A 204 -4.79 -6.75 12.11
N PHE A 205 -4.74 -5.65 11.39
CA PHE A 205 -5.75 -4.60 11.43
C PHE A 205 -6.27 -4.33 10.02
N TRP A 206 -7.61 -4.35 9.88
CA TRP A 206 -8.29 -4.04 8.63
C TRP A 206 -9.22 -2.85 8.84
N LEU A 207 -8.87 -1.73 8.23
CA LEU A 207 -9.63 -0.49 8.24
C LEU A 207 -10.20 -0.20 6.84
N ARG A 208 -11.49 0.05 6.78
CA ARG A 208 -12.18 0.49 5.57
C ARG A 208 -12.44 1.99 5.62
N PHE A 209 -12.09 2.67 4.54
CA PHE A 209 -12.49 4.06 4.28
C PHE A 209 -13.80 4.04 3.51
N LYS A 210 -14.88 4.43 4.20
CA LYS A 210 -16.21 4.50 3.58
C LYS A 210 -16.20 5.54 2.48
N HIS A 211 -16.83 5.23 1.35
CA HIS A 211 -16.92 6.09 0.18
C HIS A 211 -15.60 6.38 -0.56
N ALA A 212 -14.45 5.95 -0.06
CA ALA A 212 -13.20 6.08 -0.80
C ALA A 212 -13.19 5.16 -2.04
N GLY A 213 -12.57 5.63 -3.11
CA GLY A 213 -12.19 4.80 -4.24
C GLY A 213 -10.72 4.40 -4.19
N HIS A 214 -10.33 3.53 -5.10
CA HIS A 214 -8.95 3.02 -5.18
C HIS A 214 -7.90 4.12 -5.29
N VAL A 215 -8.16 5.12 -6.15
CA VAL A 215 -7.23 6.23 -6.41
C VAL A 215 -7.20 7.24 -5.25
N ASP A 216 -8.25 7.27 -4.41
CA ASP A 216 -8.31 8.18 -3.26
C ASP A 216 -7.23 7.85 -2.19
N PHE A 217 -6.53 6.71 -2.32
CA PHE A 217 -5.35 6.37 -1.51
C PHE A 217 -4.04 6.94 -2.07
N THR A 218 -4.11 7.85 -3.05
CA THR A 218 -2.96 8.54 -3.64
C THR A 218 -3.13 10.06 -3.57
N ASP A 219 -2.11 10.80 -4.04
CA ASP A 219 -2.19 12.25 -4.18
C ASP A 219 -2.88 12.68 -5.50
N VAL A 220 -3.17 11.73 -6.40
CA VAL A 220 -3.78 11.99 -7.72
C VAL A 220 -5.08 12.79 -7.64
N PRO A 221 -6.03 12.54 -6.71
CA PRO A 221 -7.25 13.33 -6.58
C PRO A 221 -7.01 14.82 -6.26
N PHE A 222 -5.88 15.17 -5.68
CA PHE A 222 -5.52 16.58 -5.43
C PHE A 222 -5.02 17.26 -6.70
N MET A 223 -4.36 16.53 -7.60
CA MET A 223 -3.87 17.02 -8.89
C MET A 223 -4.96 16.97 -9.96
N ILE A 224 -5.79 15.93 -9.95
CA ILE A 224 -6.87 15.68 -10.91
C ILE A 224 -8.18 15.47 -10.12
N PRO A 225 -8.88 16.57 -9.74
CA PRO A 225 -10.05 16.49 -8.86
C PRO A 225 -11.19 15.60 -9.35
N MET A 226 -11.34 15.45 -10.68
CA MET A 226 -12.35 14.58 -11.28
C MET A 226 -12.11 13.07 -10.99
N MET A 227 -10.94 12.69 -10.51
CA MET A 227 -10.63 11.32 -10.11
C MET A 227 -11.01 11.02 -8.65
N THR A 228 -11.45 12.02 -7.88
CA THR A 228 -12.00 11.78 -6.53
C THR A 228 -13.34 11.06 -6.66
N THR A 229 -13.57 10.09 -5.79
CA THR A 229 -14.87 9.42 -5.71
C THR A 229 -15.96 10.38 -5.25
N ASP A 230 -17.12 10.34 -5.91
CA ASP A 230 -18.27 11.16 -5.55
C ASP A 230 -18.66 10.96 -4.08
N GLY A 231 -18.80 12.06 -3.35
CA GLY A 231 -19.14 12.05 -1.93
C GLY A 231 -17.98 11.72 -0.98
N TYR A 232 -16.75 11.51 -1.49
CA TYR A 232 -15.58 11.32 -0.65
C TYR A 232 -14.89 12.66 -0.33
N ASP A 233 -14.73 12.93 0.97
CA ASP A 233 -13.90 14.06 1.42
C ASP A 233 -12.42 13.66 1.38
N LYS A 234 -11.76 14.00 0.28
CA LYS A 234 -10.34 13.66 0.06
C LYS A 234 -9.39 14.31 1.07
N GLN A 235 -9.74 15.48 1.62
CA GLN A 235 -8.90 16.16 2.61
C GLN A 235 -8.98 15.44 3.96
N GLN A 236 -10.19 15.14 4.43
CA GLN A 236 -10.39 14.33 5.63
C GLN A 236 -9.80 12.94 5.46
N GLY A 237 -10.04 12.29 4.32
CA GLY A 237 -9.53 10.96 4.03
C GLY A 237 -8.00 10.90 4.02
N HIS A 238 -7.34 11.88 3.41
CA HIS A 238 -5.88 11.98 3.43
C HIS A 238 -5.35 12.15 4.86
N ARG A 239 -5.94 13.06 5.65
CA ARG A 239 -5.56 13.28 7.04
C ARG A 239 -5.68 11.99 7.88
N LEU A 240 -6.85 11.33 7.83
CA LEU A 240 -7.11 10.10 8.59
C LEU A 240 -6.19 8.95 8.15
N ARG A 241 -5.95 8.80 6.83
CA ARG A 241 -5.02 7.82 6.30
C ARG A 241 -3.60 8.05 6.83
N THR A 242 -3.14 9.29 6.78
CA THR A 242 -1.80 9.67 7.26
C THR A 242 -1.67 9.41 8.76
N GLU A 243 -2.66 9.81 9.55
CA GLU A 243 -2.69 9.63 10.99
C GLU A 243 -2.62 8.13 11.36
N VAL A 244 -3.50 7.29 10.81
CA VAL A 244 -3.52 5.87 11.13
C VAL A 244 -2.23 5.15 10.70
N ILE A 245 -1.63 5.53 9.56
CA ILE A 245 -0.37 4.96 9.09
C ILE A 245 0.77 5.35 10.02
N ILE A 246 0.88 6.62 10.42
CA ILE A 246 1.93 7.11 11.31
C ILE A 246 1.79 6.45 12.70
N ASP A 247 0.60 6.34 13.24
CA ASP A 247 0.37 5.70 14.53
C ASP A 247 0.74 4.23 14.50
N PHE A 248 0.40 3.52 13.41
CA PHE A 248 0.81 2.15 13.21
C PHE A 248 2.34 2.01 13.09
N LEU A 249 3.00 2.87 12.31
CA LEU A 249 4.45 2.89 12.21
C LEU A 249 5.12 3.19 13.57
N ASN A 250 4.61 4.16 14.32
CA ASN A 250 5.15 4.51 15.63
C ASN A 250 5.05 3.32 16.60
N ALA A 251 3.92 2.60 16.61
CA ALA A 251 3.69 1.48 17.52
C ALA A 251 4.68 0.32 17.30
N TYR A 252 5.09 0.07 16.05
CA TYR A 252 5.93 -1.09 15.72
C TYR A 252 7.39 -0.78 15.43
N LEU A 253 7.74 0.48 15.16
CA LEU A 253 9.11 0.88 14.83
C LEU A 253 9.75 1.80 15.87
N LYS A 254 8.98 2.30 16.85
CA LYS A 254 9.49 3.16 17.91
C LYS A 254 9.14 2.61 19.28
N GLU A 255 10.03 2.78 20.24
CA GLU A 255 9.79 2.37 21.61
C GLU A 255 8.73 3.23 22.30
N GLY A 256 7.92 2.62 23.15
CA GLY A 256 6.98 3.30 24.04
C GLY A 256 5.66 3.74 23.39
N SER A 257 5.40 3.32 22.16
CA SER A 257 4.14 3.60 21.45
C SER A 257 3.26 2.35 21.38
N THR A 258 1.96 2.53 21.42
CA THR A 258 0.95 1.49 21.21
C THR A 258 0.04 1.92 20.07
N PHE A 259 -0.43 0.97 19.26
CA PHE A 259 -1.39 1.27 18.21
C PHE A 259 -2.80 1.29 18.77
N GLU A 260 -3.48 2.42 18.61
CA GLU A 260 -4.87 2.60 18.98
C GLU A 260 -5.73 2.82 17.74
N LYS A 261 -6.93 2.21 17.71
CA LYS A 261 -7.86 2.37 16.59
C LYS A 261 -8.49 3.75 16.64
N ILE A 262 -8.32 4.52 15.56
CA ILE A 262 -8.94 5.84 15.40
C ILE A 262 -10.44 5.66 15.15
N GLU A 263 -11.27 6.42 15.86
CA GLU A 263 -12.71 6.46 15.69
C GLU A 263 -13.12 7.65 14.82
N ASP A 264 -13.76 7.39 13.69
CA ASP A 264 -14.34 8.41 12.81
C ASP A 264 -15.51 7.80 12.03
N HIS A 265 -16.55 8.59 11.76
CA HIS A 265 -17.76 8.13 11.07
C HIS A 265 -17.51 7.69 9.62
N SER A 266 -16.46 8.20 8.99
CA SER A 266 -16.04 7.83 7.63
C SER A 266 -15.22 6.53 7.58
N LEU A 267 -14.88 5.97 8.75
CA LEU A 267 -14.09 4.76 8.90
C LEU A 267 -14.93 3.57 9.38
N ALA A 268 -14.46 2.37 9.11
CA ALA A 268 -14.99 1.14 9.68
C ALA A 268 -13.86 0.14 9.93
N TRP A 269 -13.57 -0.15 11.18
CA TRP A 269 -12.70 -1.25 11.56
C TRP A 269 -13.43 -2.58 11.30
N ILE A 270 -12.85 -3.41 10.47
CA ILE A 270 -13.38 -4.73 10.11
C ILE A 270 -12.74 -5.80 11.00
N LYS A 271 -11.47 -5.58 11.36
CA LYS A 271 -10.70 -6.46 12.24
C LYS A 271 -9.81 -5.65 13.18
#